data_b4286d26be5992710bd84e615505d68f
#
_entry.id   b4286d26be5992710bd84e615505d68f
#
_cell.length_a   1.000
_cell.length_b   1.000
_cell.length_c   1.000
_cell.angle_alpha   90.00
_cell.angle_beta   90.00
_cell.angle_gamma   90.00
#
_symmetry.space_group_name_H-M   'P 1'
#
loop_
_entity.id
_entity.type
_entity.pdbx_description
1 polymer ?
#
loop_
_entity_poly.entity_id
_entity_poly.type
_entity_poly.pdbx_seq_one_letter_code
_entity_poly.pdbx_strand_id
1 'polypeptide(L)'
;MRGIPSLITDIRKKVFTEVARMAYEGGDYSKAEDLPYIIVPGDRPLHRESVFLERAIAGERVRLAMGLSIRPIQTRSLMTEGMDAAVVAEQYYEPPLVNIIPYACHACPTNQYRVTESCQNCLAASCQKVCPRGAISSVNGKSCIDQEKCIKCGKCATACPYNAIIHMERPCQVACGMDAIGSDEHGRAVINQDKRSEERRVGKECRSRWSPYH
;
A
#
# COMPACT_ATOMS: atom_id res chain seq x y z
N MET A 1 4.94 -4.65 12.52
CA MET A 1 5.49 -3.35 12.97
C MET A 1 4.51 -2.63 13.90
N ARG A 2 3.99 -3.31 14.90
CA ARG A 2 3.12 -2.69 15.92
C ARG A 2 4.01 -1.86 16.85
N GLY A 3 3.65 -0.59 17.10
CA GLY A 3 4.34 0.30 18.06
C GLY A 3 5.41 1.23 17.47
N ILE A 4 5.75 1.13 16.20
CA ILE A 4 6.67 2.09 15.59
C ILE A 4 5.85 3.26 15.05
N PRO A 5 6.08 4.50 15.55
CA PRO A 5 5.48 5.69 14.98
C PRO A 5 5.85 5.78 13.50
N SER A 6 4.87 5.97 12.65
CA SER A 6 5.09 6.18 11.23
C SER A 6 4.27 7.38 10.79
N LEU A 7 4.78 8.09 9.82
CA LEU A 7 4.09 9.20 9.20
C LEU A 7 2.68 8.85 8.73
N ILE A 8 2.50 7.64 8.18
CA ILE A 8 1.17 7.16 7.78
C ILE A 8 0.23 7.09 8.99
N THR A 9 0.74 6.71 10.17
CA THR A 9 -0.04 6.74 11.41
C THR A 9 -0.46 8.15 11.77
N ASP A 10 0.44 9.12 11.62
CA ASP A 10 0.16 10.52 11.94
C ASP A 10 -0.84 11.13 10.97
N ILE A 11 -0.71 10.83 9.67
CA ILE A 11 -1.71 11.24 8.66
C ILE A 11 -3.08 10.63 8.98
N ARG A 12 -3.13 9.35 9.35
CA ARG A 12 -4.41 8.70 9.74
C ARG A 12 -5.04 9.36 10.95
N LYS A 13 -4.24 9.67 11.97
CA LYS A 13 -4.73 10.40 13.16
C LYS A 13 -5.33 11.75 12.75
N LYS A 14 -4.63 12.54 11.92
CA LYS A 14 -5.13 13.82 11.43
C LYS A 14 -6.46 13.65 10.67
N VAL A 15 -6.53 12.68 9.74
CA VAL A 15 -7.75 12.39 8.97
C VAL A 15 -8.92 12.10 9.91
N PHE A 16 -8.76 11.16 10.86
CA PHE A 16 -9.83 10.80 11.79
C PHE A 16 -10.19 11.95 12.73
N THR A 17 -9.22 12.76 13.17
CA THR A 17 -9.47 13.93 14.01
C THR A 17 -10.31 14.97 13.28
N GLU A 18 -9.97 15.29 12.04
CA GLU A 18 -10.70 16.30 11.27
C GLU A 18 -12.10 15.81 10.87
N VAL A 19 -12.24 14.54 10.48
CA VAL A 19 -13.56 13.95 10.19
C VAL A 19 -14.43 13.93 11.45
N ALA A 20 -13.88 13.55 12.61
CA ALA A 20 -14.60 13.58 13.87
C ALA A 20 -15.00 15.02 14.26
N ARG A 21 -14.09 15.99 14.12
CA ARG A 21 -14.38 17.41 14.40
C ARG A 21 -15.55 17.90 13.56
N MET A 22 -15.50 17.66 12.23
CA MET A 22 -16.57 18.03 11.32
C MET A 22 -17.92 17.38 11.71
N ALA A 23 -17.91 16.10 12.11
CA ALA A 23 -19.11 15.40 12.54
C ALA A 23 -19.69 15.96 13.85
N TYR A 24 -18.83 16.36 14.81
CA TYR A 24 -19.27 16.97 16.08
C TYR A 24 -19.77 18.41 15.90
N GLU A 25 -19.19 19.18 14.98
CA GLU A 25 -19.64 20.54 14.66
C GLU A 25 -21.00 20.52 13.97
N GLY A 26 -21.30 19.47 13.23
CA GLY A 26 -22.53 19.31 12.46
C GLY A 26 -22.66 20.32 11.30
N GLY A 27 -23.76 20.25 10.57
CA GLY A 27 -24.14 21.24 9.55
C GLY A 27 -23.58 20.97 8.18
N ASP A 28 -22.77 21.89 7.64
CA ASP A 28 -22.33 21.84 6.25
C ASP A 28 -21.12 20.91 6.05
N TYR A 29 -21.34 19.75 5.47
CA TYR A 29 -20.31 18.78 5.13
C TYR A 29 -19.51 19.15 3.87
N SER A 30 -19.85 20.25 3.17
CA SER A 30 -19.04 20.76 2.04
C SER A 30 -17.63 21.15 2.49
N LYS A 31 -17.44 21.48 3.76
CA LYS A 31 -16.13 21.71 4.39
C LYS A 31 -15.17 20.55 4.27
N ALA A 32 -15.65 19.34 3.99
CA ALA A 32 -14.79 18.19 3.73
C ALA A 32 -13.85 18.41 2.55
N GLU A 33 -14.23 19.24 1.56
CA GLU A 33 -13.39 19.59 0.41
C GLU A 33 -12.09 20.31 0.83
N ASP A 34 -12.09 21.01 1.97
CA ASP A 34 -10.92 21.72 2.49
C ASP A 34 -10.01 20.85 3.36
N LEU A 35 -10.49 19.72 3.85
CA LEU A 35 -9.73 18.84 4.76
C LEU A 35 -8.39 18.37 4.18
N PRO A 36 -8.24 18.05 2.89
CA PRO A 36 -6.94 17.70 2.32
C PRO A 36 -5.88 18.80 2.48
N TYR A 37 -6.28 20.06 2.46
CA TYR A 37 -5.39 21.22 2.63
C TYR A 37 -5.01 21.43 4.10
N ILE A 38 -5.90 21.09 5.03
CA ILE A 38 -5.63 21.12 6.48
C ILE A 38 -4.69 19.96 6.86
N ILE A 39 -4.90 18.79 6.29
CA ILE A 39 -4.10 17.58 6.58
C ILE A 39 -2.69 17.71 5.98
N VAL A 40 -2.59 18.26 4.76
CA VAL A 40 -1.34 18.46 4.01
C VAL A 40 -1.19 19.96 3.71
N PRO A 41 -0.76 20.77 4.70
CA PRO A 41 -0.57 22.21 4.54
C PRO A 41 0.71 22.52 3.73
N GLY A 42 0.78 23.76 3.24
CA GLY A 42 1.98 24.28 2.56
C GLY A 42 2.02 23.92 1.08
N ASP A 43 3.15 24.24 0.46
CA ASP A 43 3.38 24.17 -0.98
C ASP A 43 4.39 23.06 -1.38
N ARG A 44 5.04 22.45 -0.39
CA ARG A 44 6.05 21.40 -0.60
C ARG A 44 5.53 20.02 -0.20
N PRO A 45 5.80 19.01 -1.01
CA PRO A 45 5.47 17.64 -0.66
C PRO A 45 6.36 17.14 0.48
N LEU A 46 5.80 16.33 1.37
CA LEU A 46 6.54 15.71 2.49
C LEU A 46 7.05 14.30 2.13
N HIS A 47 6.32 13.56 1.31
CA HIS A 47 6.56 12.12 1.09
C HIS A 47 6.30 11.65 -0.32
N ARG A 48 5.69 12.46 -1.15
CA ARG A 48 5.37 12.13 -2.54
C ARG A 48 6.08 13.12 -3.47
N GLU A 49 5.98 12.85 -4.76
CA GLU A 49 6.57 13.70 -5.79
C GLU A 49 5.90 15.09 -5.88
N SER A 50 4.65 15.18 -5.44
CA SER A 50 3.84 16.38 -5.55
C SER A 50 2.91 16.56 -4.35
N VAL A 51 2.76 17.79 -3.89
CA VAL A 51 1.78 18.18 -2.86
C VAL A 51 0.33 17.91 -3.33
N PHE A 52 0.07 18.03 -4.63
CA PHE A 52 -1.24 17.73 -5.21
C PHE A 52 -1.57 16.24 -5.09
N LEU A 53 -0.60 15.37 -5.32
CA LEU A 53 -0.77 13.93 -5.12
C LEU A 53 -1.02 13.59 -3.65
N GLU A 54 -0.29 14.21 -2.73
CA GLU A 54 -0.50 14.02 -1.29
C GLU A 54 -1.90 14.44 -0.85
N ARG A 55 -2.38 15.59 -1.33
CA ARG A 55 -3.74 16.07 -1.07
C ARG A 55 -4.80 15.18 -1.69
N ALA A 56 -4.58 14.69 -2.91
CA ALA A 56 -5.49 13.74 -3.53
C ALA A 56 -5.61 12.45 -2.70
N ILE A 57 -4.48 11.91 -2.24
CA ILE A 57 -4.45 10.72 -1.34
C ILE A 57 -5.15 11.03 0.00
N ALA A 58 -4.92 12.21 0.56
CA ALA A 58 -5.57 12.64 1.81
C ALA A 58 -7.09 12.74 1.62
N GLY A 59 -7.55 13.28 0.50
CA GLY A 59 -8.97 13.36 0.15
C GLY A 59 -9.66 11.99 0.08
N GLU A 60 -9.02 11.00 -0.57
CA GLU A 60 -9.57 9.63 -0.57
C GLU A 60 -9.59 9.01 0.83
N ARG A 61 -8.60 9.30 1.66
CA ARG A 61 -8.59 8.85 3.06
C ARG A 61 -9.71 9.49 3.88
N VAL A 62 -10.01 10.77 3.64
CA VAL A 62 -11.14 11.47 4.25
C VAL A 62 -12.46 10.80 3.82
N ARG A 63 -12.64 10.56 2.52
CA ARG A 63 -13.82 9.85 2.01
C ARG A 63 -14.02 8.48 2.67
N LEU A 64 -12.96 7.68 2.70
CA LEU A 64 -13.00 6.36 3.34
C LEU A 64 -13.28 6.45 4.84
N ALA A 65 -12.79 7.49 5.52
CA ALA A 65 -13.07 7.72 6.94
C ALA A 65 -14.52 8.14 7.20
N MET A 66 -15.17 8.76 6.20
CA MET A 66 -16.60 9.10 6.22
C MET A 66 -17.50 7.94 5.78
N GLY A 67 -16.94 6.77 5.44
CA GLY A 67 -17.70 5.62 4.95
C GLY A 67 -18.01 5.64 3.46
N LEU A 68 -17.46 6.59 2.70
CA LEU A 68 -17.65 6.69 1.26
C LEU A 68 -16.66 5.79 0.50
N SER A 69 -17.04 5.35 -0.69
CA SER A 69 -16.14 4.63 -1.59
C SER A 69 -15.08 5.55 -2.21
N ILE A 70 -13.99 4.96 -2.71
CA ILE A 70 -12.97 5.69 -3.49
C ILE A 70 -13.60 6.22 -4.77
N ARG A 71 -13.24 7.45 -5.15
CA ARG A 71 -13.70 8.06 -6.40
C ARG A 71 -13.18 7.31 -7.62
N PRO A 72 -13.98 7.20 -8.67
CA PRO A 72 -13.51 6.65 -9.95
C PRO A 72 -12.43 7.56 -10.55
N ILE A 73 -11.35 6.96 -11.07
CA ILE A 73 -10.23 7.73 -11.66
C ILE A 73 -10.62 8.35 -13.01
N GLN A 74 -11.53 7.72 -13.72
CA GLN A 74 -11.87 8.07 -15.12
C GLN A 74 -12.92 9.17 -15.23
N THR A 75 -13.67 9.43 -14.17
CA THR A 75 -14.77 10.42 -14.16
C THR A 75 -14.54 11.47 -13.08
N ARG A 76 -14.95 12.70 -13.38
CA ARG A 76 -14.93 13.77 -12.39
C ARG A 76 -15.96 13.46 -11.30
N SER A 77 -15.53 13.49 -10.06
CA SER A 77 -16.36 13.30 -8.89
C SER A 77 -15.92 14.26 -7.78
N LEU A 78 -16.87 14.86 -7.09
CA LEU A 78 -16.60 15.68 -5.91
C LEU A 78 -16.17 14.79 -4.74
N MET A 79 -15.37 15.35 -3.83
CA MET A 79 -14.96 14.59 -2.64
C MET A 79 -16.13 14.29 -1.72
N THR A 80 -17.14 15.15 -1.70
CA THR A 80 -18.37 15.04 -0.91
C THR A 80 -19.49 14.26 -1.60
N GLU A 81 -19.29 13.79 -2.82
CA GLU A 81 -20.29 13.02 -3.55
C GLU A 81 -20.66 11.73 -2.80
N GLY A 82 -21.97 11.52 -2.59
CA GLY A 82 -22.50 10.41 -1.80
C GLY A 82 -22.60 10.66 -0.30
N MET A 83 -22.31 11.89 0.17
CA MET A 83 -22.33 12.24 1.59
C MET A 83 -23.72 12.10 2.22
N ASP A 84 -24.77 12.41 1.47
CA ASP A 84 -26.16 12.27 1.93
C ASP A 84 -26.46 10.84 2.40
N ALA A 85 -25.89 9.85 1.72
CA ALA A 85 -26.02 8.45 2.11
C ALA A 85 -25.16 8.11 3.35
N ALA A 86 -23.99 8.74 3.51
CA ALA A 86 -23.09 8.47 4.63
C ALA A 86 -23.57 9.05 5.96
N VAL A 87 -24.43 10.08 5.94
CA VAL A 87 -24.96 10.76 7.14
C VAL A 87 -26.11 9.99 7.78
N VAL A 88 -26.68 8.99 7.12
CA VAL A 88 -27.78 8.20 7.66
C VAL A 88 -27.27 7.31 8.78
N ALA A 89 -27.80 7.53 10.01
CA ALA A 89 -27.36 6.84 11.23
C ALA A 89 -27.54 5.33 11.22
N GLU A 90 -28.41 4.83 10.34
CA GLU A 90 -28.76 3.40 10.19
C GLU A 90 -27.96 2.72 9.10
N GLN A 91 -27.03 3.42 8.44
CA GLN A 91 -26.21 2.84 7.40
C GLN A 91 -25.18 1.89 7.99
N TYR A 92 -25.28 0.63 7.66
CA TYR A 92 -24.23 -0.35 7.96
C TYR A 92 -23.08 -0.21 6.97
N TYR A 93 -21.87 -0.43 7.46
CA TYR A 93 -20.70 -0.53 6.61
C TYR A 93 -20.84 -1.73 5.66
N GLU A 94 -20.91 -1.45 4.38
CA GLU A 94 -20.83 -2.48 3.36
C GLU A 94 -19.37 -2.81 3.01
N PRO A 95 -19.05 -4.10 2.83
CA PRO A 95 -17.74 -4.48 2.29
C PRO A 95 -17.51 -3.84 0.91
N PRO A 96 -16.25 -3.48 0.58
CA PRO A 96 -15.01 -3.83 1.26
C PRO A 96 -14.57 -2.81 2.32
N LEU A 97 -14.27 -3.28 3.52
CA LEU A 97 -13.78 -2.44 4.63
C LEU A 97 -12.33 -1.94 4.43
N VAL A 98 -11.55 -2.61 3.60
CA VAL A 98 -10.18 -2.21 3.25
C VAL A 98 -10.08 -1.96 1.76
N ASN A 99 -9.63 -0.77 1.42
CA ASN A 99 -9.46 -0.33 0.04
C ASN A 99 -7.99 0.03 -0.23
N ILE A 100 -7.57 -0.12 -1.48
CA ILE A 100 -6.28 0.36 -1.96
C ILE A 100 -6.55 1.60 -2.81
N ILE A 101 -5.95 2.72 -2.42
CA ILE A 101 -5.96 3.93 -3.24
C ILE A 101 -4.98 3.71 -4.39
N PRO A 102 -5.43 3.58 -5.66
CA PRO A 102 -4.59 3.10 -6.75
C PRO A 102 -3.37 3.99 -7.01
N TYR A 103 -3.55 5.31 -6.99
CA TYR A 103 -2.46 6.27 -7.22
C TYR A 103 -1.56 6.50 -5.99
N ALA A 104 -1.92 5.93 -4.83
CA ALA A 104 -1.04 5.85 -3.67
C ALA A 104 -0.16 4.59 -3.68
N CYS A 105 -0.43 3.63 -4.56
CA CYS A 105 0.33 2.39 -4.67
C CYS A 105 1.64 2.62 -5.43
N HIS A 106 2.76 2.19 -4.86
CA HIS A 106 4.09 2.32 -5.48
C HIS A 106 4.40 1.26 -6.55
N ALA A 107 3.44 0.41 -6.92
CA ALA A 107 3.65 -0.69 -7.86
C ALA A 107 4.91 -1.51 -7.52
N CYS A 108 5.08 -1.88 -6.26
CA CYS A 108 6.25 -2.61 -5.80
C CYS A 108 6.45 -3.90 -6.61
N PRO A 109 7.70 -4.25 -6.94
CA PRO A 109 7.99 -5.49 -7.64
C PRO A 109 7.52 -6.70 -6.83
N THR A 110 7.03 -7.72 -7.53
CA THR A 110 6.60 -8.97 -6.94
C THR A 110 7.63 -10.05 -7.20
N ASN A 111 8.16 -10.63 -6.14
CA ASN A 111 9.03 -11.81 -6.18
C ASN A 111 10.08 -11.76 -7.31
N GLN A 112 11.03 -10.84 -7.23
CA GLN A 112 12.13 -10.76 -8.17
C GLN A 112 13.49 -10.59 -7.46
N TYR A 113 14.55 -11.09 -8.09
CA TYR A 113 15.91 -10.83 -7.63
C TYR A 113 16.51 -9.67 -8.43
N ARG A 114 17.17 -8.76 -7.72
CA ARG A 114 17.81 -7.58 -8.33
C ARG A 114 19.25 -7.45 -7.84
N VAL A 115 20.14 -7.10 -8.76
CA VAL A 115 21.53 -6.75 -8.42
C VAL A 115 21.55 -5.28 -7.97
N THR A 116 22.20 -5.02 -6.84
CA THR A 116 22.37 -3.67 -6.29
C THR A 116 23.71 -3.06 -6.71
N GLU A 117 23.92 -1.80 -6.38
CA GLU A 117 25.15 -1.07 -6.62
C GLU A 117 26.37 -1.67 -5.87
N SER A 118 26.16 -2.51 -4.88
CA SER A 118 27.22 -3.23 -4.17
C SER A 118 27.92 -4.31 -5.01
N CYS A 119 27.47 -4.55 -6.24
CA CYS A 119 28.08 -5.54 -7.14
C CYS A 119 29.46 -5.08 -7.58
N GLN A 120 30.49 -5.89 -7.26
CA GLN A 120 31.90 -5.63 -7.60
C GLN A 120 32.33 -6.30 -8.91
N ASN A 121 31.43 -6.89 -9.68
CA ASN A 121 31.77 -7.65 -10.89
C ASN A 121 32.94 -8.63 -10.66
N CYS A 122 32.87 -9.40 -9.60
CA CYS A 122 33.95 -10.23 -9.12
C CYS A 122 34.38 -11.30 -10.15
N LEU A 123 35.68 -11.60 -10.23
CA LEU A 123 36.25 -12.61 -11.14
C LEU A 123 35.68 -14.01 -10.90
N ALA A 124 35.26 -14.32 -9.68
CA ALA A 124 34.67 -15.61 -9.35
C ALA A 124 33.34 -15.84 -10.08
N ALA A 125 32.59 -14.76 -10.39
CA ALA A 125 31.32 -14.78 -11.09
C ALA A 125 30.35 -15.86 -10.53
N SER A 126 30.38 -16.07 -9.21
CA SER A 126 29.65 -17.16 -8.55
C SER A 126 28.15 -17.14 -8.84
N CYS A 127 27.55 -15.93 -8.88
CA CYS A 127 26.15 -15.77 -9.21
C CYS A 127 25.78 -16.27 -10.62
N GLN A 128 26.67 -16.10 -11.59
CA GLN A 128 26.47 -16.60 -12.96
C GLN A 128 26.60 -18.12 -13.03
N LYS A 129 27.63 -18.68 -12.36
CA LYS A 129 27.92 -20.11 -12.36
C LYS A 129 26.83 -20.96 -11.69
N VAL A 130 26.18 -20.43 -10.63
CA VAL A 130 25.14 -21.15 -9.91
C VAL A 130 23.76 -21.01 -10.55
N CYS A 131 23.61 -20.15 -11.56
CA CYS A 131 22.31 -19.91 -12.19
C CYS A 131 21.96 -21.06 -13.14
N PRO A 132 20.94 -21.90 -12.83
CA PRO A 132 20.60 -23.06 -13.64
C PRO A 132 20.01 -22.68 -15.01
N ARG A 133 19.56 -21.44 -15.18
CA ARG A 133 18.97 -20.93 -16.42
C ARG A 133 19.87 -19.99 -17.19
N GLY A 134 21.09 -19.74 -16.70
CA GLY A 134 22.00 -18.77 -17.34
C GLY A 134 21.38 -17.36 -17.42
N ALA A 135 20.51 -17.00 -16.49
CA ALA A 135 19.80 -15.72 -16.51
C ALA A 135 20.65 -14.52 -16.04
N ILE A 136 21.93 -14.73 -15.73
CA ILE A 136 22.82 -13.68 -15.22
C ILE A 136 23.97 -13.46 -16.18
N SER A 137 24.12 -12.23 -16.62
CA SER A 137 25.22 -11.77 -17.49
C SER A 137 25.94 -10.58 -16.88
N SER A 138 27.14 -10.30 -17.32
CA SER A 138 27.88 -9.08 -16.97
C SER A 138 27.63 -8.02 -18.02
N VAL A 139 27.12 -6.87 -17.62
CA VAL A 139 26.85 -5.72 -18.49
C VAL A 139 27.42 -4.47 -17.82
N ASN A 140 28.23 -3.71 -18.54
CA ASN A 140 28.81 -2.45 -18.04
C ASN A 140 29.51 -2.57 -16.67
N GLY A 141 30.23 -3.67 -16.44
CA GLY A 141 30.97 -3.87 -15.19
C GLY A 141 30.10 -4.27 -13.99
N LYS A 142 28.87 -4.70 -14.21
CA LYS A 142 27.97 -5.22 -13.16
C LYS A 142 27.24 -6.46 -13.65
N SER A 143 26.90 -7.36 -12.74
CA SER A 143 26.00 -8.46 -13.06
C SER A 143 24.59 -7.93 -13.28
N CYS A 144 23.90 -8.44 -14.29
CA CYS A 144 22.50 -8.14 -14.59
C CYS A 144 21.69 -9.42 -14.62
N ILE A 145 20.49 -9.41 -14.08
CA ILE A 145 19.57 -10.56 -14.06
C ILE A 145 18.47 -10.33 -15.10
N ASP A 146 18.42 -11.21 -16.08
CA ASP A 146 17.32 -11.28 -17.03
C ASP A 146 16.08 -11.85 -16.33
N GLN A 147 15.07 -11.00 -16.11
CA GLN A 147 13.87 -11.36 -15.36
C GLN A 147 12.96 -12.35 -16.10
N GLU A 148 13.04 -12.42 -17.44
CA GLU A 148 12.27 -13.35 -18.25
C GLU A 148 12.82 -14.78 -18.13
N LYS A 149 14.13 -14.92 -18.08
CA LYS A 149 14.81 -16.21 -17.89
C LYS A 149 14.86 -16.66 -16.43
N CYS A 150 14.71 -15.71 -15.49
CA CYS A 150 14.90 -15.97 -14.07
C CYS A 150 13.75 -16.77 -13.48
N ILE A 151 14.04 -17.96 -12.96
CA ILE A 151 13.07 -18.82 -12.24
C ILE A 151 12.92 -18.48 -10.74
N LYS A 152 13.55 -17.41 -10.29
CA LYS A 152 13.43 -16.87 -8.91
C LYS A 152 13.87 -17.87 -7.82
N CYS A 153 14.82 -18.75 -8.10
CA CYS A 153 15.27 -19.79 -7.16
C CYS A 153 16.19 -19.31 -6.01
N GLY A 154 16.68 -18.08 -6.05
CA GLY A 154 17.49 -17.48 -5.00
C GLY A 154 18.96 -17.90 -4.92
N LYS A 155 19.41 -18.91 -5.64
CA LYS A 155 20.79 -19.43 -5.56
C LYS A 155 21.86 -18.36 -5.78
N CYS A 156 21.60 -17.40 -6.68
CA CYS A 156 22.53 -16.31 -6.96
C CYS A 156 22.72 -15.37 -5.77
N ALA A 157 21.67 -15.11 -5.00
CA ALA A 157 21.75 -14.28 -3.80
C ALA A 157 22.60 -14.95 -2.72
N THR A 158 22.37 -16.24 -2.49
CA THR A 158 23.15 -17.03 -1.53
C THR A 158 24.62 -17.16 -1.91
N ALA A 159 24.92 -17.27 -3.23
CA ALA A 159 26.28 -17.43 -3.73
C ALA A 159 27.07 -16.13 -3.84
N CYS A 160 26.44 -14.97 -3.66
CA CYS A 160 27.10 -13.67 -3.80
C CYS A 160 27.88 -13.32 -2.51
N PRO A 161 29.24 -13.23 -2.56
CA PRO A 161 30.03 -12.93 -1.37
C PRO A 161 29.87 -11.48 -0.89
N TYR A 162 29.35 -10.60 -1.74
CA TYR A 162 29.10 -9.17 -1.41
C TYR A 162 27.66 -8.89 -1.01
N ASN A 163 26.78 -9.90 -0.95
CA ASN A 163 25.35 -9.73 -0.71
C ASN A 163 24.71 -8.69 -1.64
N ALA A 164 25.24 -8.57 -2.86
CA ALA A 164 24.81 -7.58 -3.83
C ALA A 164 23.52 -7.95 -4.57
N ILE A 165 22.95 -9.13 -4.32
CA ILE A 165 21.72 -9.61 -4.96
C ILE A 165 20.65 -9.70 -3.88
N ILE A 166 19.62 -8.90 -4.02
CA ILE A 166 18.51 -8.83 -3.06
C ILE A 166 17.25 -9.45 -3.65
N HIS A 167 16.47 -10.08 -2.79
CA HIS A 167 15.13 -10.54 -3.10
C HIS A 167 14.14 -9.41 -2.82
N MET A 168 13.36 -9.04 -3.81
CA MET A 168 12.35 -8.00 -3.71
C MET A 168 10.96 -8.63 -3.72
N GLU A 169 10.23 -8.41 -2.65
CA GLU A 169 8.85 -8.86 -2.50
C GLU A 169 7.96 -7.66 -2.19
N ARG A 170 6.72 -7.76 -2.61
CA ARG A 170 5.72 -6.74 -2.30
C ARG A 170 5.34 -6.82 -0.82
N PRO A 171 5.61 -5.79 0.00
CA PRO A 171 5.40 -5.89 1.45
C PRO A 171 3.95 -6.18 1.87
N CYS A 172 2.97 -5.61 1.15
CA CYS A 172 1.56 -5.85 1.44
C CYS A 172 1.13 -7.28 1.11
N GLN A 173 1.69 -7.88 0.05
CA GLN A 173 1.43 -9.27 -0.33
C GLN A 173 2.03 -10.24 0.69
N VAL A 174 3.29 -10.03 1.07
CA VAL A 174 3.98 -10.84 2.08
C VAL A 174 3.28 -10.77 3.44
N ALA A 175 2.77 -9.59 3.79
CA ALA A 175 2.04 -9.40 5.05
C ALA A 175 0.62 -10.00 5.03
N CYS A 176 0.11 -10.39 3.86
CA CYS A 176 -1.23 -10.93 3.70
C CYS A 176 -1.23 -12.45 3.91
N GLY A 177 -1.59 -12.89 5.11
CA GLY A 177 -1.66 -14.34 5.44
C GLY A 177 -2.69 -15.14 4.64
N MET A 178 -3.54 -14.49 3.84
CA MET A 178 -4.58 -15.12 3.01
C MET A 178 -4.23 -15.12 1.52
N ASP A 179 -3.07 -14.59 1.15
CA ASP A 179 -2.65 -14.39 -0.25
C ASP A 179 -3.74 -13.73 -1.11
N ALA A 180 -4.41 -12.73 -0.52
CA ALA A 180 -5.51 -12.01 -1.16
C ALA A 180 -5.06 -10.79 -1.96
N ILE A 181 -3.75 -10.46 -1.96
CA ILE A 181 -3.22 -9.28 -2.65
C ILE A 181 -2.44 -9.72 -3.88
N GLY A 182 -2.97 -9.36 -5.04
CA GLY A 182 -2.35 -9.55 -6.35
C GLY A 182 -1.83 -8.25 -6.95
N SER A 183 -1.56 -8.30 -8.25
CA SER A 183 -1.16 -7.13 -9.07
C SER A 183 -2.14 -6.95 -10.23
N ASP A 184 -2.42 -5.70 -10.57
CA ASP A 184 -3.08 -5.35 -11.82
C ASP A 184 -2.06 -5.32 -13.00
N GLU A 185 -2.54 -4.97 -14.20
CA GLU A 185 -1.73 -4.81 -15.41
C GLU A 185 -0.65 -3.72 -15.31
N HIS A 186 -0.86 -2.75 -14.41
CA HIS A 186 0.09 -1.67 -14.12
C HIS A 186 1.02 -1.99 -12.93
N GLY A 187 0.99 -3.21 -12.42
CA GLY A 187 1.78 -3.63 -11.27
C GLY A 187 1.28 -3.07 -9.93
N ARG A 188 0.11 -2.42 -9.87
CA ARG A 188 -0.46 -1.92 -8.62
C ARG A 188 -1.12 -3.04 -7.84
N ALA A 189 -1.16 -2.91 -6.52
CA ALA A 189 -1.80 -3.90 -5.68
C ALA A 189 -3.32 -3.92 -5.89
N VAL A 190 -3.89 -5.12 -6.01
CA VAL A 190 -5.34 -5.37 -6.07
C VAL A 190 -5.71 -6.41 -5.04
N ILE A 191 -6.83 -6.20 -4.36
CA ILE A 191 -7.34 -7.12 -3.36
C ILE A 191 -8.38 -8.03 -4.01
N ASN A 192 -8.15 -9.34 -3.91
CA ASN A 192 -9.16 -10.34 -4.21
C ASN A 192 -10.12 -10.44 -3.03
N GLN A 193 -11.34 -9.96 -3.20
CA GLN A 193 -12.35 -9.91 -2.13
C GLN A 193 -12.80 -11.31 -1.70
N ASP A 194 -12.85 -12.28 -2.60
CA ASP A 194 -13.29 -13.65 -2.30
C ASP A 194 -12.33 -14.39 -1.34
N LYS A 195 -11.05 -13.99 -1.35
CA LYS A 195 -10.03 -14.52 -0.45
C LYS A 195 -9.98 -13.82 0.91
N ARG A 196 -10.75 -12.74 1.09
CA ARG A 196 -10.70 -11.97 2.33
C ARG A 196 -11.52 -12.62 3.43
N SER A 197 -10.96 -12.63 4.62
CA SER A 197 -11.60 -13.15 5.83
C SER A 197 -11.89 -12.06 6.86
N GLU A 198 -12.12 -10.82 6.43
CA GLU A 198 -12.30 -9.67 7.35
C GLU A 198 -13.44 -9.89 8.34
N GLU A 199 -14.58 -10.35 7.89
CA GLU A 199 -15.74 -10.61 8.73
C GLU A 199 -15.46 -11.66 9.81
N ARG A 200 -14.59 -12.65 9.53
CA ARG A 200 -14.20 -13.65 10.51
C ARG A 200 -13.29 -13.11 11.60
N ARG A 201 -12.40 -12.15 11.28
CA ARG A 201 -11.47 -11.58 12.26
C ARG A 201 -12.11 -10.53 13.12
N VAL A 202 -12.89 -9.62 12.54
CA VAL A 202 -13.61 -8.58 13.29
C VAL A 202 -14.58 -9.22 14.29
N GLY A 203 -15.30 -10.25 13.90
CA GLY A 203 -16.23 -10.96 14.80
C GLY A 203 -15.54 -11.74 15.93
N LYS A 204 -14.36 -12.33 15.69
CA LYS A 204 -13.59 -13.03 16.72
C LYS A 204 -12.84 -12.11 17.66
N GLU A 205 -12.25 -11.02 17.16
CA GLU A 205 -11.53 -10.06 18.00
C GLU A 205 -12.46 -9.25 18.88
N CYS A 206 -13.65 -8.89 18.43
CA CYS A 206 -14.67 -8.28 19.27
C CYS A 206 -15.15 -9.22 20.39
N ARG A 207 -15.38 -10.49 20.09
CA ARG A 207 -15.86 -11.46 21.11
C ARG A 207 -14.82 -11.77 22.18
N SER A 208 -13.52 -11.75 21.86
CA SER A 208 -12.47 -12.09 22.82
C SER A 208 -11.98 -10.92 23.66
N ARG A 209 -12.12 -9.66 23.21
CA ARG A 209 -11.62 -8.47 23.92
C ARG A 209 -12.62 -7.73 24.78
N TRP A 210 -13.91 -7.94 24.55
CA TRP A 210 -14.99 -7.19 25.22
C TRP A 210 -15.90 -8.06 26.08
N SER A 211 -15.52 -9.30 26.29
CA SER A 211 -16.23 -10.11 27.28
C SER A 211 -15.75 -9.73 28.69
N PRO A 212 -16.59 -9.13 29.55
CA PRO A 212 -16.18 -8.79 30.91
C PRO A 212 -16.01 -10.01 31.83
N TYR A 213 -16.07 -11.24 31.28
CA TYR A 213 -16.03 -12.51 32.00
C TYR A 213 -14.88 -13.44 31.56
N HIS A 214 -13.75 -12.86 31.14
CA HIS A 214 -12.51 -13.61 30.98
C HIS A 214 -11.35 -12.93 31.71
#